data_6602b78e53640ae1eca63081e3454edf
#
_entry.id   6602b78e53640ae1eca63081e3454edf
#
_cell.length_a   1.000
_cell.length_b   1.000
_cell.length_c   1.000
_cell.angle_alpha   90.00
_cell.angle_beta   90.00
_cell.angle_gamma   90.00
#
_symmetry.space_group_name_H-M   'P 1'
#
loop_
_entity.id
_entity.type
_entity.pdbx_description
1 polymer ?
#
loop_
_entity_poly.entity_id
_entity_poly.type
_entity_poly.pdbx_seq_one_letter_code
_entity_poly.pdbx_strand_id
1 'polypeptide(L)'
;MAADACDRMQKTFCQDADALLFRKFAKQRTIKKGNRGGAQGHYAVTPSGELLAASSSADSKVLVEMMKQGLAKWATLPREKRLLPKAPDPKAAENWRRKEKLYPADGLVLRVVARDRKRERWPDSNLDYAWFRKAEARALLPAKPKKGAKHNVPRELVQRLARFHLLDNVHALNYTFFPKEAIEKARLTSTVVQIKGDLVSLSFEGETRASLVSPKKIGYEPKLLGRATFNLKEQKFVSFELLAVGMRWGLGNCNQRHNPTPALMGIVFTLAGDSPAERLPPAFFSRYGW
;
A
#
# COMPACT_ATOMS: atom_id res chain seq x y z
N MET A 1 10.81 12.33 3.34
CA MET A 1 9.48 12.74 2.85
C MET A 1 9.27 12.12 1.49
N ALA A 2 8.33 11.19 1.35
CA ALA A 2 7.90 10.69 0.05
C ALA A 2 6.73 11.56 -0.42
N ALA A 3 6.93 12.33 -1.47
CA ALA A 3 5.89 13.14 -2.05
C ALA A 3 5.40 12.46 -3.33
N ASP A 4 4.12 12.16 -3.40
CA ASP A 4 3.50 11.72 -4.65
C ASP A 4 3.44 12.91 -5.61
N ALA A 5 4.35 12.87 -6.60
CA ALA A 5 4.53 13.96 -7.53
C ALA A 5 3.33 14.15 -8.47
N CYS A 6 2.57 13.09 -8.76
CA CYS A 6 1.47 13.15 -9.73
C CYS A 6 0.32 14.01 -9.22
N ASP A 7 -0.07 13.84 -7.97
CA ASP A 7 -1.17 14.61 -7.39
C ASP A 7 -0.75 16.02 -6.98
N ARG A 8 0.53 16.23 -6.65
CA ARG A 8 1.04 17.49 -6.11
C ARG A 8 1.46 18.51 -7.16
N MET A 9 1.65 18.08 -8.41
CA MET A 9 1.94 18.98 -9.53
C MET A 9 0.68 19.55 -10.18
N GLN A 10 -0.48 18.94 -9.99
CA GLN A 10 -1.74 19.46 -10.51
C GLN A 10 -2.23 20.61 -9.65
N LYS A 11 -2.19 21.84 -10.21
CA LYS A 11 -2.58 23.08 -9.52
C LYS A 11 -4.00 23.07 -8.93
N THR A 12 -4.87 22.19 -9.44
CA THR A 12 -6.28 22.12 -9.08
C THR A 12 -6.55 21.22 -7.86
N PHE A 13 -5.67 20.27 -7.52
CA PHE A 13 -5.99 19.23 -6.53
C PHE A 13 -5.24 19.32 -5.21
N CYS A 14 -4.09 20.00 -5.15
CA CYS A 14 -3.28 20.12 -3.94
C CYS A 14 -2.79 21.55 -3.74
N GLN A 15 -3.42 22.23 -2.80
CA GLN A 15 -3.03 23.57 -2.33
C GLN A 15 -2.43 23.55 -0.92
N ASP A 16 -2.16 22.35 -0.37
CA ASP A 16 -1.55 22.23 0.95
C ASP A 16 -0.09 22.74 0.96
N ALA A 17 0.41 23.01 2.16
CA ALA A 17 1.75 23.56 2.37
C ALA A 17 2.85 22.69 1.77
N ASP A 18 2.67 21.36 1.77
CA ASP A 18 3.62 20.40 1.20
C ASP A 18 3.66 20.48 -0.31
N ALA A 19 2.49 20.57 -0.95
CA ALA A 19 2.43 20.71 -2.41
C ALA A 19 3.04 22.05 -2.86
N LEU A 20 2.85 23.11 -2.10
CA LEU A 20 3.47 24.40 -2.34
C LEU A 20 4.99 24.33 -2.19
N LEU A 21 5.46 23.70 -1.11
CA LEU A 21 6.89 23.49 -0.87
C LEU A 21 7.50 22.60 -1.96
N PHE A 22 6.86 21.49 -2.32
CA PHE A 22 7.31 20.62 -3.39
C PHE A 22 7.47 21.40 -4.71
N ARG A 23 6.45 22.16 -5.11
CA ARG A 23 6.53 22.99 -6.32
C ARG A 23 7.65 24.03 -6.28
N LYS A 24 7.92 24.59 -5.09
CA LYS A 24 9.01 25.56 -4.91
C LYS A 24 10.38 24.95 -5.24
N PHE A 25 10.72 23.79 -4.67
CA PHE A 25 12.02 23.19 -4.95
C PHE A 25 12.07 22.40 -6.27
N ALA A 26 10.96 21.82 -6.74
CA ALA A 26 10.92 21.14 -8.03
C ALA A 26 11.18 22.10 -9.22
N LYS A 27 10.73 23.36 -9.11
CA LYS A 27 11.02 24.42 -10.10
C LYS A 27 12.50 24.80 -10.15
N GLN A 28 13.28 24.59 -9.09
CA GLN A 28 14.71 24.88 -9.05
C GLN A 28 15.55 23.83 -9.78
N ARG A 29 14.95 22.68 -10.09
CA ARG A 29 15.64 21.62 -10.82
C ARG A 29 15.78 22.01 -12.29
N THR A 30 17.02 22.12 -12.76
CA THR A 30 17.31 22.32 -14.18
C THR A 30 17.05 21.01 -14.93
N ILE A 31 15.97 20.95 -15.69
CA ILE A 31 15.68 19.81 -16.58
C ILE A 31 16.40 20.09 -17.90
N LYS A 32 17.36 19.25 -18.30
CA LYS A 32 18.01 19.36 -19.61
C LYS A 32 16.95 19.34 -20.70
N LYS A 33 17.00 20.30 -21.63
CA LYS A 33 16.11 20.40 -22.79
C LYS A 33 16.08 19.06 -23.52
N GLY A 34 14.92 18.45 -23.70
CA GLY A 34 14.75 17.13 -24.35
C GLY A 34 14.38 15.97 -23.41
N ASN A 35 14.57 16.12 -22.12
CA ASN A 35 14.14 15.10 -21.17
C ASN A 35 12.72 15.42 -20.66
N ARG A 36 11.71 14.70 -21.11
CA ARG A 36 10.30 14.81 -20.64
C ARG A 36 10.13 14.30 -19.20
N GLY A 37 11.22 14.14 -18.45
CA GLY A 37 11.19 13.79 -17.04
C GLY A 37 10.45 14.86 -16.27
N GLY A 38 9.24 14.57 -15.85
CA GLY A 38 8.46 15.40 -14.96
C GLY A 38 9.19 15.67 -13.64
N ALA A 39 8.53 16.25 -12.69
CA ALA A 39 9.08 16.54 -11.36
C ALA A 39 9.38 15.26 -10.53
N GLN A 40 9.27 14.08 -11.11
CA GLN A 40 9.61 12.82 -10.46
C GLN A 40 11.10 12.72 -10.19
N GLY A 41 11.47 12.20 -9.02
CA GLY A 41 12.86 12.00 -8.63
C GLY A 41 13.07 12.11 -7.13
N HIS A 42 14.35 12.03 -6.76
CA HIS A 42 14.83 12.19 -5.39
C HIS A 42 15.37 13.61 -5.24
N TYR A 43 15.06 14.26 -4.14
CA TYR A 43 15.42 15.64 -3.86
C TYR A 43 16.01 15.75 -2.46
N ALA A 44 17.19 16.35 -2.36
CA ALA A 44 17.73 16.84 -1.10
C ALA A 44 17.40 18.33 -1.01
N VAL A 45 16.70 18.75 0.04
CA VAL A 45 16.21 20.13 0.20
C VAL A 45 16.43 20.61 1.63
N THR A 46 16.55 21.91 1.81
CA THR A 46 16.52 22.51 3.14
C THR A 46 15.08 22.59 3.65
N PRO A 47 14.85 22.72 4.97
CA PRO A 47 13.52 22.98 5.51
C PRO A 47 12.84 24.22 4.91
N SER A 48 13.61 25.23 4.50
CA SER A 48 13.11 26.45 3.84
C SER A 48 12.76 26.25 2.35
N GLY A 49 13.00 25.04 1.78
CA GLY A 49 12.68 24.69 0.38
C GLY A 49 13.75 25.11 -0.62
N GLU A 50 15.00 25.30 -0.20
CA GLU A 50 16.15 25.45 -1.08
C GLU A 50 16.56 24.08 -1.62
N LEU A 51 16.72 23.93 -2.94
CA LEU A 51 17.19 22.69 -3.55
C LEU A 51 18.71 22.55 -3.37
N LEU A 52 19.12 21.46 -2.74
CA LEU A 52 20.52 21.11 -2.53
C LEU A 52 21.03 20.22 -3.68
N ALA A 53 20.33 19.12 -3.94
CA ALA A 53 20.64 18.20 -5.04
C ALA A 53 19.37 17.47 -5.50
N ALA A 54 19.37 16.93 -6.71
CA ALA A 54 18.28 16.10 -7.23
C ALA A 54 18.78 15.06 -8.23
N SER A 55 18.11 13.90 -8.27
CA SER A 55 18.37 12.82 -9.23
C SER A 55 17.08 12.14 -9.65
N SER A 56 16.99 11.69 -10.90
CA SER A 56 15.92 10.80 -11.39
C SER A 56 16.31 9.32 -11.31
N SER A 57 17.53 9.00 -10.92
CA SER A 57 18.04 7.64 -10.89
C SER A 57 17.44 6.88 -9.71
N ALA A 58 17.17 5.58 -9.91
CA ALA A 58 16.88 4.63 -8.85
C ALA A 58 18.15 3.87 -8.40
N ASP A 59 19.30 4.13 -9.03
CA ASP A 59 20.57 3.51 -8.67
C ASP A 59 21.07 4.06 -7.32
N SER A 60 21.34 3.16 -6.38
CA SER A 60 21.75 3.52 -5.03
C SER A 60 23.08 4.28 -4.98
N LYS A 61 24.04 3.96 -5.86
CA LYS A 61 25.33 4.66 -5.93
C LYS A 61 25.15 6.10 -6.38
N VAL A 62 24.29 6.33 -7.39
CA VAL A 62 23.94 7.67 -7.87
C VAL A 62 23.21 8.46 -6.78
N LEU A 63 22.34 7.83 -6.01
CA LEU A 63 21.63 8.49 -4.91
C LEU A 63 22.57 8.86 -3.76
N VAL A 64 23.51 7.99 -3.40
CA VAL A 64 24.52 8.29 -2.37
C VAL A 64 25.37 9.50 -2.80
N GLU A 65 25.80 9.55 -4.06
CA GLU A 65 26.56 10.68 -4.57
C GLU A 65 25.76 11.98 -4.59
N MET A 66 24.48 11.91 -4.99
CA MET A 66 23.56 13.03 -4.89
C MET A 66 23.42 13.54 -3.45
N MET A 67 23.33 12.63 -2.47
CA MET A 67 23.24 13.01 -1.05
C MET A 67 24.53 13.69 -0.56
N LYS A 68 25.72 13.19 -0.96
CA LYS A 68 27.00 13.82 -0.64
C LYS A 68 27.09 15.25 -1.20
N GLN A 69 26.68 15.43 -2.46
CA GLN A 69 26.62 16.77 -3.09
C GLN A 69 25.66 17.69 -2.33
N GLY A 70 24.49 17.15 -1.93
CA GLY A 70 23.53 17.88 -1.12
C GLY A 70 24.10 18.32 0.23
N LEU A 71 24.83 17.45 0.92
CA LEU A 71 25.49 17.76 2.20
C LEU A 71 26.61 18.79 2.03
N ALA A 72 27.43 18.67 0.99
CA ALA A 72 28.46 19.65 0.70
C ALA A 72 27.86 21.04 0.46
N LYS A 73 26.82 21.14 -0.36
CA LYS A 73 26.09 22.41 -0.58
C LYS A 73 25.45 22.93 0.71
N TRP A 74 24.86 22.05 1.53
CA TRP A 74 24.31 22.43 2.83
C TRP A 74 25.35 23.10 3.73
N ALA A 75 26.57 22.56 3.77
CA ALA A 75 27.65 23.10 4.61
C ALA A 75 28.04 24.53 4.24
N THR A 76 27.91 24.91 2.97
CA THR A 76 28.25 26.26 2.46
C THR A 76 27.09 27.25 2.56
N LEU A 77 25.87 26.82 2.80
CA LEU A 77 24.73 27.74 2.88
C LEU A 77 24.75 28.56 4.18
N PRO A 78 24.35 29.83 4.12
CA PRO A 78 24.14 30.62 5.33
C PRO A 78 22.98 30.04 6.17
N ARG A 79 23.01 30.33 7.48
CA ARG A 79 22.08 29.73 8.45
C ARG A 79 20.61 29.99 8.07
N GLU A 80 20.29 31.15 7.58
CA GLU A 80 18.94 31.60 7.19
C GLU A 80 18.36 30.76 6.05
N LYS A 81 19.21 30.23 5.19
CA LYS A 81 18.82 29.33 4.09
C LYS A 81 18.76 27.87 4.52
N ARG A 82 19.48 27.50 5.58
CA ARG A 82 19.49 26.13 6.11
C ARG A 82 18.28 25.85 7.01
N LEU A 83 17.85 26.82 7.79
CA LEU A 83 16.83 26.64 8.82
C LEU A 83 15.54 27.40 8.44
N LEU A 84 14.43 26.99 9.04
CA LEU A 84 13.22 27.78 9.03
C LEU A 84 13.38 28.97 10.00
N PRO A 85 12.88 30.17 9.66
CA PRO A 85 12.93 31.33 10.55
C PRO A 85 12.14 31.11 11.83
N LYS A 86 11.15 30.22 11.80
CA LYS A 86 10.33 29.81 12.95
C LYS A 86 10.08 28.29 12.85
N ALA A 87 10.10 27.63 14.00
CA ALA A 87 9.68 26.23 14.06
C ALA A 87 8.25 26.09 13.51
N PRO A 88 7.98 25.08 12.67
CA PRO A 88 6.62 24.83 12.19
C PRO A 88 5.71 24.52 13.38
N ASP A 89 4.48 25.02 13.32
CA ASP A 89 3.46 24.67 14.30
C ASP A 89 3.19 23.15 14.23
N PRO A 90 3.42 22.40 15.32
CA PRO A 90 3.14 20.96 15.34
C PRO A 90 1.69 20.65 15.00
N LYS A 91 0.74 21.53 15.36
CA LYS A 91 -0.69 21.37 15.05
C LYS A 91 -0.97 21.56 13.55
N ALA A 92 -0.26 22.46 12.86
CA ALA A 92 -0.38 22.60 11.41
C ALA A 92 0.10 21.34 10.67
N ALA A 93 1.14 20.67 11.20
CA ALA A 93 1.62 19.39 10.67
C ALA A 93 0.63 18.24 10.91
N GLU A 94 -0.25 18.32 11.91
CA GLU A 94 -1.25 17.27 12.18
C GLU A 94 -2.37 17.20 11.14
N ASN A 95 -2.72 18.30 10.49
CA ASN A 95 -3.88 18.35 9.60
C ASN A 95 -3.70 17.58 8.29
N TRP A 96 -2.47 17.41 7.80
CA TRP A 96 -2.22 16.67 6.55
C TRP A 96 -1.89 15.18 6.74
N ARG A 97 -1.60 14.74 7.96
CA ARG A 97 -1.48 13.31 8.33
C ARG A 97 -2.84 12.62 8.49
N ARG A 98 -3.85 13.04 7.76
CA ARG A 98 -5.22 12.51 7.90
C ARG A 98 -5.31 11.00 7.80
N LYS A 99 -4.54 10.40 6.89
CA LYS A 99 -4.57 8.94 6.67
C LYS A 99 -3.99 8.19 7.87
N GLU A 100 -2.94 8.70 8.52
CA GLU A 100 -2.35 8.09 9.71
C GLU A 100 -3.32 8.10 10.90
N LYS A 101 -4.16 9.15 11.02
CA LYS A 101 -5.20 9.24 12.05
C LYS A 101 -6.32 8.20 11.88
N LEU A 102 -6.43 7.63 10.71
CA LEU A 102 -7.41 6.58 10.39
C LEU A 102 -6.82 5.16 10.56
N TYR A 103 -5.59 5.05 11.07
CA TYR A 103 -4.98 3.77 11.39
C TYR A 103 -5.86 3.00 12.40
N PRO A 104 -6.28 1.76 12.07
CA PRO A 104 -7.19 1.01 12.93
C PRO A 104 -6.43 0.31 14.06
N ALA A 105 -6.01 1.09 15.08
CA ALA A 105 -5.23 0.58 16.21
C ALA A 105 -5.92 -0.55 16.99
N ASP A 106 -7.26 -0.54 17.00
CA ASP A 106 -8.12 -1.55 17.63
C ASP A 106 -8.74 -2.54 16.61
N GLY A 107 -8.33 -2.44 15.34
CA GLY A 107 -8.82 -3.26 14.23
C GLY A 107 -7.85 -4.37 13.84
N LEU A 108 -7.77 -4.62 12.53
CA LEU A 108 -6.85 -5.61 11.96
C LEU A 108 -6.05 -4.95 10.83
N VAL A 109 -4.74 -5.04 10.94
CA VAL A 109 -3.80 -4.61 9.90
C VAL A 109 -3.05 -5.84 9.39
N LEU A 110 -3.12 -6.04 8.09
CA LEU A 110 -2.43 -7.15 7.43
C LEU A 110 -1.35 -6.61 6.50
N ARG A 111 -0.18 -7.20 6.59
CA ARG A 111 0.90 -7.03 5.61
C ARG A 111 0.59 -7.89 4.40
N VAL A 112 0.69 -7.34 3.21
CA VAL A 112 0.32 -7.99 1.94
C VAL A 112 1.55 -8.08 1.04
N VAL A 113 1.88 -9.29 0.61
CA VAL A 113 3.03 -9.55 -0.29
C VAL A 113 2.58 -10.46 -1.43
N ALA A 114 2.81 -10.05 -2.68
CA ALA A 114 2.54 -10.86 -3.86
C ALA A 114 3.82 -11.46 -4.44
N ARG A 115 3.74 -12.66 -5.01
CA ARG A 115 4.88 -13.37 -5.56
C ARG A 115 4.49 -14.30 -6.69
N ASP A 116 5.32 -14.36 -7.74
CA ASP A 116 5.24 -15.40 -8.76
C ASP A 116 5.77 -16.75 -8.25
N ARG A 117 5.24 -17.84 -8.82
CA ARG A 117 5.75 -19.19 -8.53
C ARG A 117 7.23 -19.35 -8.91
N LYS A 118 7.62 -18.86 -10.09
CA LYS A 118 9.02 -18.79 -10.50
C LYS A 118 9.52 -17.40 -10.19
N ARG A 119 10.60 -17.32 -9.41
CA ARG A 119 11.27 -16.07 -9.12
C ARG A 119 11.92 -15.54 -10.40
N GLU A 120 11.48 -14.38 -10.87
CA GLU A 120 12.17 -13.65 -11.91
C GLU A 120 13.33 -12.83 -11.32
N ARG A 121 14.19 -12.31 -12.20
CA ARG A 121 15.45 -11.63 -11.84
C ARG A 121 15.27 -10.32 -11.05
N TRP A 122 14.06 -9.78 -10.99
CA TRP A 122 13.77 -8.52 -10.33
C TRP A 122 13.40 -8.75 -8.85
N PRO A 123 13.87 -7.90 -7.93
CA PRO A 123 13.46 -8.02 -6.55
C PRO A 123 11.95 -7.83 -6.45
N ASP A 124 11.28 -8.75 -5.76
CA ASP A 124 9.89 -8.62 -5.37
C ASP A 124 9.80 -7.46 -4.37
N SER A 125 9.39 -6.28 -4.82
CA SER A 125 9.36 -5.08 -4.00
C SER A 125 7.95 -4.64 -3.60
N ASN A 126 6.97 -5.51 -3.74
CA ASN A 126 5.59 -5.20 -3.50
C ASN A 126 5.17 -5.49 -2.06
N LEU A 127 5.32 -4.53 -1.25
CA LEU A 127 4.76 -4.52 0.09
C LEU A 127 3.59 -3.54 0.12
N ASP A 128 2.41 -4.06 0.48
CA ASP A 128 1.21 -3.25 0.76
C ASP A 128 0.62 -3.66 2.12
N TYR A 129 -0.37 -2.91 2.58
CA TYR A 129 -1.11 -3.20 3.80
C TYR A 129 -2.60 -3.23 3.52
N ALA A 130 -3.34 -4.09 4.22
CA ALA A 130 -4.80 -4.11 4.21
C ALA A 130 -5.30 -3.77 5.62
N TRP A 131 -6.15 -2.74 5.70
CA TRP A 131 -6.70 -2.25 6.96
C TRP A 131 -8.16 -2.65 7.11
N PHE A 132 -8.53 -3.06 8.32
CA PHE A 132 -9.88 -3.36 8.73
C PHE A 132 -10.18 -2.66 10.05
N ARG A 133 -11.25 -1.89 10.10
CA ARG A 133 -11.77 -1.33 11.35
C ARG A 133 -12.17 -2.46 12.31
N LYS A 134 -12.26 -2.18 13.59
CA LYS A 134 -12.64 -3.17 14.63
C LYS A 134 -13.89 -3.98 14.25
N ALA A 135 -14.95 -3.31 13.82
CA ALA A 135 -16.19 -3.96 13.41
C ALA A 135 -15.99 -4.88 12.18
N GLU A 136 -15.18 -4.44 11.21
CA GLU A 136 -14.85 -5.22 10.02
C GLU A 136 -13.98 -6.44 10.37
N ALA A 137 -13.00 -6.27 11.25
CA ALA A 137 -12.18 -7.37 11.77
C ALA A 137 -13.05 -8.40 12.51
N ARG A 138 -13.99 -7.91 13.34
CA ARG A 138 -14.93 -8.79 14.05
C ARG A 138 -15.88 -9.52 13.09
N ALA A 139 -16.24 -8.93 11.97
CA ALA A 139 -17.09 -9.54 10.94
C ALA A 139 -16.39 -10.66 10.14
N LEU A 140 -15.10 -10.93 10.38
CA LEU A 140 -14.43 -12.12 9.87
C LEU A 140 -14.77 -13.39 10.65
N LEU A 141 -15.46 -13.29 11.79
CA LEU A 141 -15.86 -14.40 12.64
C LEU A 141 -17.38 -14.46 12.79
N PRO A 142 -17.95 -15.63 13.14
CA PRO A 142 -19.35 -15.72 13.57
C PRO A 142 -19.58 -14.88 14.84
N ALA A 143 -20.78 -14.29 14.97
CA ALA A 143 -21.16 -13.46 16.12
C ALA A 143 -21.01 -14.20 17.45
N LYS A 144 -21.40 -15.49 17.47
CA LYS A 144 -21.25 -16.40 18.61
C LYS A 144 -20.36 -17.59 18.18
N PRO A 145 -19.05 -17.52 18.39
CA PRO A 145 -18.14 -18.60 18.01
C PRO A 145 -18.49 -19.89 18.74
N LYS A 146 -18.64 -20.97 17.98
CA LYS A 146 -18.78 -22.35 18.49
C LYS A 146 -17.93 -23.24 17.58
N LYS A 147 -17.27 -24.26 18.12
CA LYS A 147 -16.50 -25.23 17.33
C LYS A 147 -17.36 -25.79 16.19
N GLY A 148 -16.81 -25.78 14.98
CA GLY A 148 -17.50 -26.21 13.76
C GLY A 148 -18.42 -25.15 13.13
N ALA A 149 -18.67 -24.01 13.79
CA ALA A 149 -19.51 -22.96 13.23
C ALA A 149 -18.85 -22.37 11.98
N LYS A 150 -19.61 -22.30 10.89
CA LYS A 150 -19.24 -21.67 9.64
C LYS A 150 -19.88 -20.29 9.55
N HIS A 151 -19.12 -19.33 9.00
CA HIS A 151 -19.58 -17.97 8.82
C HIS A 151 -19.13 -17.44 7.45
N ASN A 152 -20.07 -16.96 6.67
CA ASN A 152 -19.77 -16.28 5.43
C ASN A 152 -19.30 -14.85 5.74
N VAL A 153 -18.05 -14.56 5.45
CA VAL A 153 -17.51 -13.20 5.58
C VAL A 153 -18.32 -12.25 4.70
N PRO A 154 -18.70 -11.06 5.21
CA PRO A 154 -19.46 -10.09 4.43
C PRO A 154 -18.83 -9.85 3.05
N ARG A 155 -19.67 -9.93 2.02
CA ARG A 155 -19.23 -9.85 0.61
C ARG A 155 -18.45 -8.58 0.29
N GLU A 156 -18.84 -7.47 0.87
CA GLU A 156 -18.17 -6.16 0.69
C GLU A 156 -16.72 -6.17 1.18
N LEU A 157 -16.40 -6.91 2.26
CA LEU A 157 -15.03 -7.06 2.75
C LEU A 157 -14.20 -7.91 1.79
N VAL A 158 -14.77 -9.01 1.28
CA VAL A 158 -14.09 -9.86 0.30
C VAL A 158 -13.92 -9.14 -1.03
N GLN A 159 -14.91 -8.36 -1.47
CA GLN A 159 -14.81 -7.49 -2.64
C GLN A 159 -13.71 -6.44 -2.48
N ARG A 160 -13.57 -5.84 -1.28
CA ARG A 160 -12.50 -4.88 -1.01
C ARG A 160 -11.11 -5.53 -1.15
N LEU A 161 -10.93 -6.76 -0.65
CA LEU A 161 -9.71 -7.53 -0.87
C LEU A 161 -9.46 -7.77 -2.36
N ALA A 162 -10.47 -8.24 -3.08
CA ALA A 162 -10.37 -8.51 -4.52
C ALA A 162 -10.04 -7.26 -5.34
N ARG A 163 -10.60 -6.11 -4.97
CA ARG A 163 -10.43 -4.84 -5.68
C ARG A 163 -9.07 -4.20 -5.50
N PHE A 164 -8.52 -4.24 -4.28
CA PHE A 164 -7.41 -3.39 -3.88
C PHE A 164 -6.16 -4.14 -3.46
N HIS A 165 -6.27 -5.43 -3.16
CA HIS A 165 -5.16 -6.20 -2.60
C HIS A 165 -4.84 -7.49 -3.37
N LEU A 166 -5.83 -8.07 -4.06
CA LEU A 166 -5.62 -9.25 -4.91
C LEU A 166 -5.29 -8.79 -6.34
N LEU A 167 -4.17 -8.08 -6.46
CA LEU A 167 -3.70 -7.43 -7.69
C LEU A 167 -2.32 -7.98 -8.07
N ASP A 168 -2.00 -7.92 -9.37
CA ASP A 168 -0.67 -8.25 -9.86
C ASP A 168 0.32 -7.11 -9.58
N ASN A 169 0.85 -7.11 -8.38
CA ASN A 169 1.82 -6.12 -7.89
C ASN A 169 3.24 -6.72 -7.70
N VAL A 170 3.56 -7.87 -8.34
CA VAL A 170 4.82 -8.58 -8.08
C VAL A 170 6.05 -7.76 -8.46
N HIS A 171 6.03 -7.05 -9.58
CA HIS A 171 7.19 -6.29 -10.06
C HIS A 171 7.10 -4.79 -9.80
N ALA A 172 5.90 -4.28 -9.64
CA ALA A 172 5.66 -2.88 -9.31
C ALA A 172 4.23 -2.70 -8.79
N LEU A 173 4.00 -1.62 -8.04
CA LEU A 173 2.64 -1.23 -7.68
C LEU A 173 1.82 -1.02 -8.95
N ASN A 174 0.77 -1.81 -9.11
CA ASN A 174 -0.20 -1.58 -10.14
C ASN A 174 -1.06 -0.39 -9.73
N TYR A 175 -1.03 0.71 -10.49
CA TYR A 175 -1.89 1.88 -10.25
C TYR A 175 -3.36 1.59 -10.61
N THR A 176 -3.67 0.40 -11.11
CA THR A 176 -5.02 0.00 -11.49
C THR A 176 -5.60 -0.94 -10.45
N PHE A 177 -6.70 -0.56 -9.87
CA PHE A 177 -7.54 -1.43 -9.05
C PHE A 177 -8.72 -1.97 -9.86
N PHE A 178 -9.31 -3.06 -9.41
CA PHE A 178 -10.53 -3.56 -10.03
C PHE A 178 -11.75 -2.74 -9.57
N PRO A 179 -12.54 -2.14 -10.47
CA PRO A 179 -13.81 -1.52 -10.12
C PRO A 179 -14.78 -2.60 -9.61
N LYS A 180 -15.86 -2.19 -8.95
CA LYS A 180 -16.79 -3.13 -8.30
C LYS A 180 -17.42 -4.10 -9.30
N GLU A 181 -17.69 -3.63 -10.47
CA GLU A 181 -18.31 -4.35 -11.59
C GLU A 181 -17.39 -5.43 -12.19
N ALA A 182 -16.08 -5.28 -12.01
CA ALA A 182 -15.09 -6.24 -12.48
C ALA A 182 -14.95 -7.46 -11.54
N ILE A 183 -15.62 -7.47 -10.38
CA ILE A 183 -15.56 -8.56 -9.43
C ILE A 183 -16.64 -9.60 -9.74
N GLU A 184 -16.26 -10.65 -10.41
CA GLU A 184 -17.16 -11.75 -10.80
C GLU A 184 -17.46 -12.69 -9.64
N LYS A 185 -16.42 -13.01 -8.82
CA LYS A 185 -16.55 -13.84 -7.64
C LYS A 185 -15.90 -13.15 -6.43
N ALA A 186 -16.55 -13.24 -5.28
CA ALA A 186 -16.01 -12.78 -4.00
C ALA A 186 -16.69 -13.57 -2.88
N ARG A 187 -16.06 -14.66 -2.43
CA ARG A 187 -16.56 -15.54 -1.37
C ARG A 187 -15.41 -15.91 -0.44
N LEU A 188 -15.65 -15.82 0.85
CA LEU A 188 -14.74 -16.26 1.90
C LEU A 188 -15.59 -16.77 3.05
N THR A 189 -15.32 -17.97 3.51
CA THR A 189 -15.96 -18.59 4.68
C THR A 189 -14.90 -18.76 5.76
N SER A 190 -15.23 -18.37 6.97
CA SER A 190 -14.47 -18.72 8.16
C SER A 190 -15.15 -19.86 8.90
N THR A 191 -14.36 -20.79 9.41
CA THR A 191 -14.82 -21.92 10.23
C THR A 191 -14.09 -21.90 11.56
N VAL A 192 -14.82 -22.00 12.66
CA VAL A 192 -14.23 -22.13 14.00
C VAL A 192 -13.71 -23.55 14.16
N VAL A 193 -12.38 -23.69 14.17
CA VAL A 193 -11.70 -24.99 14.31
C VAL A 193 -11.64 -25.42 15.77
N GLN A 194 -11.28 -24.47 16.66
CA GLN A 194 -11.07 -24.74 18.07
C GLN A 194 -11.37 -23.49 18.90
N ILE A 195 -11.77 -23.68 20.13
CA ILE A 195 -11.85 -22.65 21.17
C ILE A 195 -11.09 -23.18 22.39
N LYS A 196 -10.11 -22.41 22.87
CA LYS A 196 -9.32 -22.70 24.06
C LYS A 196 -9.24 -21.45 24.93
N GLY A 197 -10.01 -21.42 26.02
CA GLY A 197 -10.18 -20.19 26.81
C GLY A 197 -10.75 -19.07 25.93
N ASP A 198 -10.10 -17.92 25.95
CA ASP A 198 -10.48 -16.76 25.13
C ASP A 198 -9.98 -16.83 23.66
N LEU A 199 -9.23 -17.87 23.29
CA LEU A 199 -8.66 -17.99 21.96
C LEU A 199 -9.54 -18.81 21.04
N VAL A 200 -9.94 -18.22 19.93
CA VAL A 200 -10.71 -18.83 18.86
C VAL A 200 -9.83 -19.05 17.65
N SER A 201 -9.56 -20.31 17.31
CA SER A 201 -8.82 -20.67 16.10
C SER A 201 -9.78 -20.80 14.93
N LEU A 202 -9.43 -20.18 13.81
CA LEU A 202 -10.22 -20.11 12.60
C LEU A 202 -9.45 -20.70 11.41
N SER A 203 -10.17 -21.37 10.52
CA SER A 203 -9.74 -21.62 9.15
C SER A 203 -10.55 -20.76 8.20
N PHE A 204 -9.91 -20.34 7.10
CA PHE A 204 -10.54 -19.60 6.01
C PHE A 204 -10.46 -20.40 4.72
N GLU A 205 -11.54 -20.41 3.96
CA GLU A 205 -11.59 -20.98 2.62
C GLU A 205 -12.46 -20.09 1.72
N GLY A 206 -12.02 -19.87 0.49
CA GLY A 206 -12.76 -19.02 -0.42
C GLY A 206 -12.19 -18.93 -1.81
N GLU A 207 -12.76 -18.03 -2.59
CA GLU A 207 -12.32 -17.71 -3.94
C GLU A 207 -12.71 -16.30 -4.30
N THR A 208 -11.89 -15.70 -5.17
CA THR A 208 -12.24 -14.46 -5.86
C THR A 208 -11.95 -14.61 -7.34
N ARG A 209 -12.63 -13.80 -8.16
CA ARG A 209 -12.31 -13.61 -9.56
C ARG A 209 -12.58 -12.16 -9.92
N ALA A 210 -11.59 -11.51 -10.46
CA ALA A 210 -11.68 -10.15 -10.93
C ALA A 210 -11.02 -10.01 -12.29
N SER A 211 -11.68 -9.33 -13.24
CA SER A 211 -11.13 -9.10 -14.56
C SER A 211 -11.55 -7.76 -15.14
N LEU A 212 -10.62 -7.10 -15.85
CA LEU A 212 -10.86 -5.96 -16.71
C LEU A 212 -10.79 -6.40 -18.16
N VAL A 213 -11.81 -6.10 -18.92
CA VAL A 213 -11.88 -6.45 -20.36
C VAL A 213 -11.35 -5.28 -21.21
N SER A 214 -11.58 -4.04 -20.79
CA SER A 214 -11.16 -2.83 -21.51
C SER A 214 -10.50 -1.85 -20.53
N PRO A 215 -9.48 -1.09 -20.90
CA PRO A 215 -8.73 -1.12 -22.17
C PRO A 215 -7.69 -2.27 -22.27
N LYS A 216 -7.52 -3.05 -21.21
CA LYS A 216 -6.55 -4.17 -21.15
C LYS A 216 -7.19 -5.38 -20.48
N LYS A 217 -7.03 -6.55 -21.11
CA LYS A 217 -7.47 -7.80 -20.49
C LYS A 217 -6.50 -8.17 -19.36
N ILE A 218 -6.79 -7.75 -18.16
CA ILE A 218 -6.05 -8.15 -16.96
C ILE A 218 -6.98 -8.81 -15.96
N GLY A 219 -6.50 -9.78 -15.22
CA GLY A 219 -7.31 -10.41 -14.18
C GLY A 219 -6.51 -11.30 -13.26
N TYR A 220 -7.18 -11.71 -12.19
CA TYR A 220 -6.67 -12.64 -11.20
C TYR A 220 -7.81 -13.49 -10.62
N GLU A 221 -7.60 -14.80 -10.60
CA GLU A 221 -8.57 -15.78 -10.05
C GLU A 221 -7.89 -16.71 -9.05
N PRO A 222 -7.75 -16.31 -7.78
CA PRO A 222 -7.19 -17.14 -6.74
C PRO A 222 -8.25 -17.95 -5.98
N LYS A 223 -7.79 -19.09 -5.45
CA LYS A 223 -8.37 -19.72 -4.26
C LYS A 223 -7.73 -19.10 -3.03
N LEU A 224 -8.50 -19.00 -1.96
CA LEU A 224 -8.12 -18.41 -0.67
C LEU A 224 -8.09 -19.50 0.39
N LEU A 225 -6.97 -19.66 1.08
CA LEU A 225 -6.82 -20.57 2.21
C LEU A 225 -6.12 -19.84 3.34
N GLY A 226 -6.61 -19.99 4.57
CA GLY A 226 -6.00 -19.27 5.68
C GLY A 226 -6.32 -19.84 7.04
N ARG A 227 -5.64 -19.29 8.02
CA ARG A 227 -5.83 -19.58 9.44
C ARG A 227 -5.61 -18.31 10.25
N ALA A 228 -6.32 -18.21 11.37
CA ALA A 228 -6.10 -17.10 12.29
C ALA A 228 -6.48 -17.51 13.71
N THR A 229 -6.00 -16.75 14.68
CA THR A 229 -6.42 -16.86 16.07
C THR A 229 -6.94 -15.51 16.53
N PHE A 230 -8.15 -15.48 17.05
CA PHE A 230 -8.78 -14.28 17.60
C PHE A 230 -8.90 -14.41 19.12
N ASN A 231 -8.52 -13.37 19.84
CA ASN A 231 -8.66 -13.29 21.28
C ASN A 231 -10.00 -12.59 21.62
N LEU A 232 -10.94 -13.32 22.23
CA LEU A 232 -12.26 -12.81 22.59
C LEU A 232 -12.20 -11.75 23.70
N LYS A 233 -11.25 -11.87 24.63
CA LYS A 233 -11.07 -10.89 25.72
C LYS A 233 -10.52 -9.59 25.20
N GLU A 234 -9.48 -9.65 24.37
CA GLU A 234 -8.82 -8.48 23.79
C GLU A 234 -9.52 -7.93 22.54
N GLN A 235 -10.49 -8.67 21.99
CA GLN A 235 -11.24 -8.34 20.79
C GLN A 235 -10.34 -8.07 19.57
N LYS A 236 -9.23 -8.81 19.43
CA LYS A 236 -8.27 -8.67 18.33
C LYS A 236 -7.70 -9.99 17.84
N PHE A 237 -7.20 -10.00 16.61
CA PHE A 237 -6.42 -11.11 16.09
C PHE A 237 -5.02 -11.10 16.71
N VAL A 238 -4.58 -12.29 17.18
CA VAL A 238 -3.22 -12.52 17.69
C VAL A 238 -2.35 -13.27 16.69
N SER A 239 -2.97 -13.89 15.68
CA SER A 239 -2.32 -14.41 14.49
C SER A 239 -3.26 -14.33 13.30
N PHE A 240 -2.69 -14.15 12.10
CA PHE A 240 -3.46 -14.16 10.85
C PHE A 240 -2.54 -14.52 9.69
N GLU A 241 -2.96 -15.51 8.92
CA GLU A 241 -2.33 -15.89 7.67
C GLU A 241 -3.44 -16.22 6.65
N LEU A 242 -3.42 -15.57 5.50
CA LEU A 242 -4.30 -15.89 4.38
C LEU A 242 -3.46 -15.93 3.10
N LEU A 243 -3.51 -17.03 2.39
CA LEU A 243 -2.84 -17.25 1.13
C LEU A 243 -3.88 -17.25 0.01
N ALA A 244 -3.66 -16.42 -0.98
CA ALA A 244 -4.39 -16.40 -2.25
C ALA A 244 -3.48 -16.94 -3.35
N VAL A 245 -3.83 -18.06 -3.98
CA VAL A 245 -3.06 -18.66 -5.08
C VAL A 245 -3.97 -18.91 -6.27
N GLY A 246 -3.58 -18.44 -7.43
CA GLY A 246 -4.34 -18.63 -8.64
C GLY A 246 -3.67 -18.10 -9.90
N MET A 247 -4.41 -18.12 -10.97
CA MET A 247 -3.94 -17.65 -12.27
C MET A 247 -4.13 -16.14 -12.38
N ARG A 248 -3.03 -15.43 -12.67
CA ARG A 248 -3.07 -14.05 -13.14
C ARG A 248 -2.92 -14.04 -14.65
N TRP A 249 -3.43 -13.02 -15.34
CA TRP A 249 -3.24 -12.82 -16.80
C TRP A 249 -3.23 -11.34 -17.15
N GLY A 250 -2.65 -11.05 -18.31
CA GLY A 250 -2.67 -9.74 -18.92
C GLY A 250 -1.54 -8.81 -18.51
N LEU A 251 -1.53 -7.65 -19.15
CA LEU A 251 -0.53 -6.59 -18.96
C LEU A 251 -1.18 -5.32 -18.45
N GLY A 252 -0.76 -4.86 -17.27
CA GLY A 252 -1.06 -3.53 -16.76
C GLY A 252 0.00 -2.50 -17.17
N ASN A 253 -0.33 -1.22 -17.11
CA ASN A 253 0.62 -0.15 -17.42
C ASN A 253 1.84 -0.13 -16.49
N CYS A 254 1.67 -0.62 -15.26
CA CYS A 254 2.64 -0.50 -14.19
C CYS A 254 3.01 -1.84 -13.55
N ASN A 255 2.52 -2.98 -14.06
CA ASN A 255 2.90 -4.27 -13.50
C ASN A 255 4.22 -4.83 -14.05
N GLN A 256 4.85 -4.10 -14.97
CA GLN A 256 6.14 -4.44 -15.60
C GLN A 256 6.20 -5.87 -16.16
N ARG A 257 5.07 -6.44 -16.53
CA ARG A 257 5.01 -7.73 -17.20
C ARG A 257 5.36 -7.57 -18.68
N HIS A 258 6.11 -8.50 -19.22
CA HIS A 258 6.43 -8.59 -20.65
C HIS A 258 5.53 -9.57 -21.38
N ASN A 259 4.86 -10.48 -20.65
CA ASN A 259 4.03 -11.53 -21.20
C ASN A 259 2.62 -11.52 -20.59
N PRO A 260 1.56 -11.40 -21.41
CA PRO A 260 0.16 -11.45 -20.95
C PRO A 260 -0.31 -12.86 -20.59
N THR A 261 0.46 -13.89 -20.90
CA THR A 261 0.07 -15.30 -20.72
C THR A 261 -0.29 -15.58 -19.26
N PRO A 262 -1.38 -16.32 -19.01
CA PRO A 262 -1.75 -16.74 -17.67
C PRO A 262 -0.61 -17.48 -16.97
N ALA A 263 -0.35 -17.09 -15.71
CA ALA A 263 0.66 -17.73 -14.89
C ALA A 263 0.24 -17.74 -13.42
N LEU A 264 0.79 -18.69 -12.67
CA LEU A 264 0.51 -18.83 -11.25
C LEU A 264 1.19 -17.72 -10.45
N MET A 265 0.39 -17.06 -9.59
CA MET A 265 0.82 -16.03 -8.66
C MET A 265 0.21 -16.32 -7.29
N GLY A 266 0.95 -16.01 -6.24
CA GLY A 266 0.50 -16.06 -4.86
C GLY A 266 0.50 -14.69 -4.21
N ILE A 267 -0.45 -14.43 -3.31
CA ILE A 267 -0.48 -13.26 -2.44
C ILE A 267 -0.70 -13.74 -1.02
N VAL A 268 0.16 -13.30 -0.12
CA VAL A 268 0.10 -13.65 1.30
C VAL A 268 -0.30 -12.43 2.12
N PHE A 269 -1.23 -12.64 3.03
CA PHE A 269 -1.61 -11.69 4.06
C PHE A 269 -1.15 -12.24 5.40
N THR A 270 -0.38 -11.48 6.15
CA THR A 270 0.06 -11.83 7.50
C THR A 270 -0.28 -10.71 8.46
N LEU A 271 -0.48 -11.03 9.74
CA LEU A 271 -0.68 -10.01 10.75
C LEU A 271 0.51 -9.05 10.75
N ALA A 272 0.25 -7.74 10.64
CA ALA A 272 1.28 -6.72 10.72
C ALA A 272 1.79 -6.58 12.16
N GLY A 273 3.04 -6.20 12.32
CA GLY A 273 3.61 -5.87 13.62
C GLY A 273 3.23 -4.45 14.09
N ASP A 274 3.70 -4.10 15.29
CA ASP A 274 3.37 -2.82 15.93
C ASP A 274 4.35 -1.69 15.59
N SER A 275 5.37 -1.97 14.76
CA SER A 275 6.37 -0.94 14.42
C SER A 275 5.76 0.19 13.58
N PRO A 276 6.24 1.43 13.72
CA PRO A 276 5.77 2.54 12.89
C PRO A 276 5.91 2.29 11.39
N ALA A 277 6.89 1.48 10.97
CA ALA A 277 7.10 1.10 9.57
C ALA A 277 5.97 0.24 9.00
N GLU A 278 5.20 -0.45 9.86
CA GLU A 278 4.08 -1.30 9.47
C GLU A 278 2.71 -0.60 9.59
N ARG A 279 2.70 0.70 9.91
CA ARG A 279 1.48 1.52 9.99
C ARG A 279 1.21 2.32 8.71
N LEU A 280 1.74 1.88 7.60
CA LEU A 280 1.54 2.55 6.32
C LEU A 280 0.10 2.34 5.81
N PRO A 281 -0.54 3.40 5.28
CA PRO A 281 -1.84 3.26 4.65
C PRO A 281 -1.77 2.33 3.43
N PRO A 282 -2.84 1.57 3.17
CA PRO A 282 -2.98 0.80 1.93
C PRO A 282 -2.78 1.66 0.69
N ALA A 283 -2.20 1.11 -0.38
CA ALA A 283 -1.95 1.83 -1.63
C ALA A 283 -3.23 2.53 -2.17
N PHE A 284 -4.38 1.84 -2.07
CA PHE A 284 -5.68 2.37 -2.52
C PHE A 284 -6.57 2.84 -1.36
N PHE A 285 -6.00 3.29 -0.25
CA PHE A 285 -6.75 3.69 0.95
C PHE A 285 -7.83 4.73 0.67
N SER A 286 -7.57 5.69 -0.21
CA SER A 286 -8.56 6.72 -0.60
C SER A 286 -9.84 6.15 -1.24
N ARG A 287 -9.82 4.89 -1.66
CA ARG A 287 -10.96 4.17 -2.26
C ARG A 287 -11.72 3.27 -1.27
N TYR A 288 -11.28 3.21 -0.01
CA TYR A 288 -11.95 2.40 1.02
C TYR A 288 -13.31 2.97 1.45
N GLY A 289 -13.52 4.29 1.29
CA GLY A 289 -14.73 4.97 1.74
C GLY A 289 -14.75 5.21 3.25
N TRP A 290 -13.58 5.31 3.89
CA TRP A 290 -13.44 5.58 5.32
C TRP A 290 -13.41 7.08 5.64
#